data_546192535e851b7daef377b633ae032d
#
_entry.id   546192535e851b7daef377b633ae032d
#
_cell.length_a   1.000
_cell.length_b   1.000
_cell.length_c   1.000
_cell.angle_alpha   90.00
_cell.angle_beta   90.00
_cell.angle_gamma   90.00
#
_symmetry.space_group_name_H-M   'P 1'
#
loop_
_entity.id
_entity.type
_entity.pdbx_description
1 polymer ?
#
loop_
_entity_poly.entity_id
_entity_poly.type
_entity_poly.pdbx_seq_one_letter_code
_entity_poly.pdbx_strand_id
1 'polypeptide(L)'
;TYQLIADGDTHGVFQLEGAGMRRMIMDMRPTRFEDIIVTIALFRPGPMQDIPAYIARKHGRERIEYPHEWLEPILESTYGVFTYQEQVMEAARVLAGFKLSEADILRSAMGKKDRVKMAQQREKFVQGAVGKGLPPAQAEQLFDRIAAFASYGFNKSHSAAYAVISYQTAYLKANHPLEYLTALLVNMEGNAERVATAIVDCRLRNIDVLPPDINQSRTDFSMSEARIRFGLAAIKNVGRHAVESIVQMRDTDGPYKSLEDLCERTSASQDVNRRVLESLVQSGACDSLGERAHLQAALDHAVSRAERARRDRESGQTSLLDMVGAVGETHDDFGLTIDVAPMGGEEKLRLEKELLGLYLSDHPLRRISAELAKLADTQAVEVTSTLQDTEVRVAGLVREVRRVVTRKGQIMAYATLEDLTGSVDVVLFPRVFEQTRLLFEPDKVVVVQGKVDARAGSTRATGAIASPVDPEIETEVETASVVAEAAWLWDDPECVPVSRRQLVHVRLPGGDSGLAEQLEAVLARHPGADDVVLHVVVGSREVVVNADRYHVLAGPALIAEIDELVGRPATRLEMVRPKAQSNGNGNGRGYERGRRG
;
A
#
# COMPACT_ATOMS: atom_id res chain seq x y z
N THR A 1 16.43 -0.26 -9.74
CA THR A 1 15.67 -1.50 -9.58
C THR A 1 15.87 -2.09 -8.19
N TYR A 2 17.09 -2.49 -7.79
CA TYR A 2 17.34 -3.09 -6.47
C TYR A 2 16.97 -2.15 -5.31
N GLN A 3 17.23 -0.85 -5.45
CA GLN A 3 16.82 0.13 -4.43
C GLN A 3 15.30 0.15 -4.25
N LEU A 4 14.53 0.22 -5.36
CA LEU A 4 13.07 0.16 -5.34
C LEU A 4 12.55 -1.11 -4.62
N ILE A 5 13.18 -2.26 -4.92
CA ILE A 5 12.82 -3.52 -4.26
C ILE A 5 13.20 -3.46 -2.76
N ALA A 6 14.41 -3.00 -2.42
CA ALA A 6 14.90 -2.92 -1.04
C ALA A 6 14.08 -1.95 -0.17
N ASP A 7 13.54 -0.89 -0.75
CA ASP A 7 12.65 0.07 -0.08
C ASP A 7 11.22 -0.48 0.12
N GLY A 8 10.93 -1.67 -0.43
CA GLY A 8 9.61 -2.28 -0.36
C GLY A 8 8.56 -1.60 -1.24
N ASP A 9 8.99 -0.78 -2.20
CA ASP A 9 8.11 -0.11 -3.18
C ASP A 9 7.72 -1.09 -4.31
N THR A 10 7.11 -2.20 -3.92
CA THR A 10 6.85 -3.35 -4.79
C THR A 10 5.38 -3.54 -5.14
N HIS A 11 4.52 -2.55 -4.92
CA HIS A 11 3.14 -2.60 -5.40
C HIS A 11 3.12 -2.75 -6.94
N GLY A 12 2.36 -3.72 -7.43
CA GLY A 12 2.32 -4.08 -8.85
C GLY A 12 3.57 -4.82 -9.37
N VAL A 13 4.60 -5.04 -8.56
CA VAL A 13 5.77 -5.84 -8.95
C VAL A 13 5.46 -7.32 -8.78
N PHE A 14 5.57 -8.08 -9.87
CA PHE A 14 5.23 -9.50 -9.91
C PHE A 14 5.87 -10.28 -8.75
N GLN A 15 5.07 -11.07 -8.04
CA GLN A 15 5.44 -11.90 -6.88
C GLN A 15 5.95 -11.16 -5.62
N LEU A 16 6.24 -9.85 -5.68
CA LEU A 16 6.88 -9.12 -4.59
C LEU A 16 5.95 -8.13 -3.86
N GLU A 17 4.66 -8.08 -4.22
CA GLU A 17 3.72 -7.07 -3.73
C GLU A 17 3.06 -7.40 -2.37
N GLY A 18 3.07 -8.67 -1.93
CA GLY A 18 2.46 -9.07 -0.66
C GLY A 18 3.16 -8.42 0.55
N ALA A 19 2.40 -7.99 1.57
CA ALA A 19 2.95 -7.24 2.71
C ALA A 19 4.03 -8.01 3.49
N GLY A 20 3.84 -9.31 3.74
CA GLY A 20 4.86 -10.14 4.37
C GLY A 20 6.11 -10.28 3.50
N MET A 21 5.93 -10.42 2.18
CA MET A 21 7.02 -10.44 1.22
C MET A 21 7.78 -9.10 1.21
N ARG A 22 7.07 -7.99 1.22
CA ARG A 22 7.66 -6.64 1.29
C ARG A 22 8.52 -6.46 2.54
N ARG A 23 8.02 -6.87 3.72
CA ARG A 23 8.79 -6.82 4.97
C ARG A 23 10.09 -7.62 4.85
N MET A 24 10.00 -8.89 4.40
CA MET A 24 11.18 -9.73 4.18
C MET A 24 12.18 -9.07 3.23
N ILE A 25 11.72 -8.45 2.15
CA ILE A 25 12.56 -7.78 1.16
C ILE A 25 13.26 -6.56 1.77
N MET A 26 12.55 -5.76 2.56
CA MET A 26 13.10 -4.59 3.25
C MET A 26 14.20 -4.99 4.24
N ASP A 27 14.01 -6.10 4.96
CA ASP A 27 15.00 -6.66 5.88
C ASP A 27 16.19 -7.28 5.14
N MET A 28 15.92 -7.97 4.03
CA MET A 28 16.92 -8.65 3.20
C MET A 28 17.79 -7.68 2.40
N ARG A 29 17.21 -6.55 1.95
CA ARG A 29 17.85 -5.54 1.09
C ARG A 29 18.57 -6.19 -0.10
N PRO A 30 17.83 -6.69 -1.09
CA PRO A 30 18.42 -7.36 -2.26
C PRO A 30 19.39 -6.45 -3.00
N THR A 31 20.57 -6.96 -3.32
CA THR A 31 21.64 -6.25 -4.07
C THR A 31 22.05 -6.97 -5.34
N ARG A 32 21.65 -8.23 -5.49
CA ARG A 32 21.95 -9.10 -6.63
C ARG A 32 20.75 -9.94 -7.00
N PHE A 33 20.78 -10.49 -8.21
CA PHE A 33 19.65 -11.24 -8.76
C PHE A 33 19.34 -12.51 -7.96
N GLU A 34 20.36 -13.18 -7.43
CA GLU A 34 20.24 -14.35 -6.58
C GLU A 34 19.39 -14.08 -5.33
N ASP A 35 19.45 -12.88 -4.79
CA ASP A 35 18.65 -12.50 -3.63
C ASP A 35 17.15 -12.53 -3.94
N ILE A 36 16.74 -12.12 -5.16
CA ILE A 36 15.35 -12.20 -5.61
C ILE A 36 14.93 -13.66 -5.76
N ILE A 37 15.78 -14.50 -6.35
CA ILE A 37 15.52 -15.94 -6.49
C ILE A 37 15.28 -16.59 -5.14
N VAL A 38 16.14 -16.28 -4.17
CA VAL A 38 16.05 -16.82 -2.80
C VAL A 38 14.81 -16.31 -2.09
N THR A 39 14.46 -15.02 -2.25
CA THR A 39 13.25 -14.42 -1.67
C THR A 39 12.01 -15.22 -2.06
N ILE A 40 11.84 -15.50 -3.35
CA ILE A 40 10.71 -16.29 -3.88
C ILE A 40 10.74 -17.73 -3.33
N ALA A 41 11.90 -18.30 -3.14
CA ALA A 41 12.04 -19.66 -2.65
C ALA A 41 11.79 -19.82 -1.15
N LEU A 42 12.18 -18.84 -0.32
CA LEU A 42 12.08 -18.90 1.14
C LEU A 42 10.73 -18.43 1.70
N PHE A 43 10.04 -17.51 1.01
CA PHE A 43 8.79 -16.96 1.53
C PHE A 43 7.62 -17.93 1.33
N ARG A 44 7.61 -18.99 2.13
CA ARG A 44 6.57 -20.05 2.12
C ARG A 44 6.52 -20.74 3.48
N PRO A 45 5.38 -21.31 3.88
CA PRO A 45 5.30 -22.14 5.08
C PRO A 45 6.39 -23.23 5.10
N GLY A 46 7.12 -23.34 6.19
CA GLY A 46 8.27 -24.23 6.35
C GLY A 46 9.60 -23.48 6.24
N PRO A 47 10.07 -23.08 5.04
CA PRO A 47 11.34 -22.36 4.89
C PRO A 47 11.38 -20.98 5.53
N MET A 48 10.24 -20.36 5.83
CA MET A 48 10.18 -19.04 6.50
C MET A 48 10.93 -18.99 7.82
N GLN A 49 11.06 -20.12 8.54
CA GLN A 49 11.82 -20.20 9.79
C GLN A 49 13.32 -19.91 9.59
N ASP A 50 13.86 -20.11 8.39
CA ASP A 50 15.27 -19.93 8.07
C ASP A 50 15.58 -18.49 7.59
N ILE A 51 14.55 -17.66 7.34
CA ILE A 51 14.69 -16.28 6.86
C ILE A 51 15.53 -15.42 7.80
N PRO A 52 15.32 -15.43 9.15
CA PRO A 52 16.12 -14.61 10.05
C PRO A 52 17.61 -14.95 10.01
N ALA A 53 17.97 -16.24 9.99
CA ALA A 53 19.35 -16.70 9.90
C ALA A 53 19.97 -16.32 8.55
N TYR A 54 19.23 -16.51 7.45
CA TYR A 54 19.67 -16.09 6.11
C TYR A 54 20.01 -14.60 6.07
N ILE A 55 19.10 -13.74 6.56
CA ILE A 55 19.28 -12.28 6.59
C ILE A 55 20.45 -11.89 7.49
N ALA A 56 20.56 -12.47 8.70
CA ALA A 56 21.64 -12.18 9.62
C ALA A 56 23.04 -12.52 9.00
N ARG A 57 23.14 -13.66 8.33
CA ARG A 57 24.37 -14.11 7.65
C ARG A 57 24.69 -13.29 6.42
N LYS A 58 23.69 -12.96 5.61
CA LYS A 58 23.84 -12.05 4.45
C LYS A 58 24.44 -10.71 4.87
N HIS A 59 24.01 -10.15 6.00
CA HIS A 59 24.49 -8.87 6.52
C HIS A 59 25.71 -8.96 7.42
N GLY A 60 26.32 -10.15 7.56
CA GLY A 60 27.49 -10.37 8.40
C GLY A 60 27.25 -10.23 9.90
N ARG A 61 25.99 -10.27 10.35
CA ARG A 61 25.60 -10.22 11.78
C ARG A 61 25.77 -11.57 12.46
N GLU A 62 25.75 -12.65 11.70
CA GLU A 62 25.95 -14.02 12.13
C GLU A 62 27.01 -14.68 11.23
N ARG A 63 27.87 -15.52 11.84
CA ARG A 63 28.86 -16.31 11.08
C ARG A 63 28.14 -17.34 10.22
N ILE A 64 28.57 -17.49 8.96
CA ILE A 64 28.06 -18.55 8.09
C ILE A 64 28.57 -19.89 8.63
N GLU A 65 27.65 -20.80 8.92
CA GLU A 65 27.92 -22.14 9.34
C GLU A 65 27.48 -23.12 8.27
N TYR A 66 28.38 -24.03 7.90
CA TYR A 66 28.07 -25.11 6.97
C TYR A 66 27.93 -26.42 7.75
N PRO A 67 26.91 -27.26 7.44
CA PRO A 67 26.74 -28.56 8.10
C PRO A 67 27.95 -29.49 7.96
N HIS A 68 28.72 -29.30 6.90
CA HIS A 68 30.00 -29.99 6.62
C HIS A 68 30.80 -29.12 5.65
N GLU A 69 32.13 -29.14 5.75
CA GLU A 69 33.05 -28.37 4.87
C GLU A 69 32.81 -28.65 3.37
N TRP A 70 32.51 -29.89 3.00
CA TRP A 70 32.23 -30.27 1.62
C TRP A 70 30.96 -29.66 1.06
N LEU A 71 30.08 -29.11 1.92
CA LEU A 71 28.87 -28.44 1.51
C LEU A 71 29.04 -26.92 1.30
N GLU A 72 30.18 -26.35 1.70
CA GLU A 72 30.47 -24.95 1.51
C GLU A 72 30.27 -24.48 0.06
N PRO A 73 30.83 -25.13 -0.99
CA PRO A 73 30.63 -24.69 -2.37
C PRO A 73 29.19 -24.77 -2.85
N ILE A 74 28.37 -25.63 -2.22
CA ILE A 74 26.96 -25.84 -2.58
C ILE A 74 26.07 -24.78 -1.91
N LEU A 75 26.40 -24.41 -0.67
CA LEU A 75 25.58 -23.56 0.18
C LEU A 75 26.12 -22.12 0.32
N GLU A 76 27.28 -21.80 -0.24
CA GLU A 76 27.86 -20.47 -0.20
C GLU A 76 26.90 -19.41 -0.74
N SER A 77 26.28 -19.67 -1.88
CA SER A 77 25.32 -18.76 -2.52
C SER A 77 24.07 -18.47 -1.70
N THR A 78 23.78 -19.33 -0.72
CA THR A 78 22.62 -19.24 0.19
C THR A 78 23.04 -19.10 1.66
N TYR A 79 24.26 -18.64 1.92
CA TYR A 79 24.80 -18.36 3.26
C TYR A 79 24.66 -19.53 4.25
N GLY A 80 24.91 -20.77 3.77
CA GLY A 80 24.84 -21.98 4.58
C GLY A 80 23.42 -22.52 4.81
N VAL A 81 22.40 -21.91 4.22
CA VAL A 81 21.00 -22.34 4.33
C VAL A 81 20.63 -23.20 3.13
N PHE A 82 20.09 -24.40 3.38
CA PHE A 82 19.45 -25.15 2.31
C PHE A 82 18.19 -24.42 1.82
N THR A 83 18.07 -24.19 0.53
CA THR A 83 16.95 -23.46 -0.09
C THR A 83 16.36 -24.22 -1.28
N TYR A 84 17.22 -24.90 -2.05
CA TYR A 84 16.85 -25.52 -3.31
C TYR A 84 16.94 -27.04 -3.30
N GLN A 85 16.05 -27.68 -4.05
CA GLN A 85 16.08 -29.15 -4.28
C GLN A 85 17.41 -29.58 -4.93
N GLU A 86 17.94 -28.75 -5.81
CA GLU A 86 19.22 -28.96 -6.49
C GLU A 86 20.39 -29.03 -5.49
N GLN A 87 20.35 -28.25 -4.40
CA GLN A 87 21.34 -28.31 -3.33
C GLN A 87 21.29 -29.64 -2.58
N VAL A 88 20.07 -30.18 -2.37
CA VAL A 88 19.89 -31.51 -1.77
C VAL A 88 20.49 -32.60 -2.65
N MET A 89 20.22 -32.54 -3.94
CA MET A 89 20.77 -33.52 -4.91
C MET A 89 22.28 -33.46 -4.96
N GLU A 90 22.86 -32.26 -5.00
CA GLU A 90 24.30 -32.09 -5.05
C GLU A 90 24.96 -32.48 -3.71
N ALA A 91 24.34 -32.17 -2.58
CA ALA A 91 24.79 -32.63 -1.27
C ALA A 91 24.87 -34.17 -1.19
N ALA A 92 23.87 -34.89 -1.69
CA ALA A 92 23.87 -36.34 -1.74
C ALA A 92 25.02 -36.88 -2.65
N ARG A 93 25.28 -36.19 -3.76
CA ARG A 93 26.40 -36.55 -4.65
C ARG A 93 27.75 -36.34 -4.01
N VAL A 94 27.95 -35.18 -3.38
CA VAL A 94 29.25 -34.82 -2.77
C VAL A 94 29.51 -35.63 -1.50
N LEU A 95 28.51 -35.75 -0.62
CA LEU A 95 28.70 -36.44 0.67
C LEU A 95 28.70 -37.97 0.52
N ALA A 96 27.77 -38.53 -0.28
CA ALA A 96 27.53 -39.98 -0.31
C ALA A 96 27.85 -40.63 -1.66
N GLY A 97 28.34 -39.88 -2.65
CA GLY A 97 28.72 -40.42 -3.96
C GLY A 97 27.54 -40.84 -4.83
N PHE A 98 26.36 -40.30 -4.60
CA PHE A 98 25.18 -40.60 -5.44
C PHE A 98 25.42 -40.18 -6.90
N LYS A 99 24.94 -41.00 -7.82
CA LYS A 99 24.76 -40.58 -9.22
C LYS A 99 23.59 -39.60 -9.33
N LEU A 100 23.53 -38.83 -10.41
CA LEU A 100 22.48 -37.86 -10.61
C LEU A 100 21.08 -38.50 -10.55
N SER A 101 20.90 -39.66 -11.18
CA SER A 101 19.63 -40.41 -11.15
C SER A 101 19.24 -40.88 -9.75
N GLU A 102 20.21 -41.22 -8.91
CA GLU A 102 19.98 -41.65 -7.53
C GLU A 102 19.63 -40.46 -6.64
N ALA A 103 20.28 -39.32 -6.84
CA ALA A 103 19.96 -38.07 -6.17
C ALA A 103 18.52 -37.57 -6.55
N ASP A 104 18.10 -37.79 -7.80
CA ASP A 104 16.73 -37.46 -8.21
C ASP A 104 15.69 -38.40 -7.58
N ILE A 105 16.00 -39.69 -7.42
CA ILE A 105 15.14 -40.63 -6.66
C ILE A 105 14.99 -40.15 -5.21
N LEU A 106 16.10 -39.73 -4.57
CA LEU A 106 16.07 -39.17 -3.22
C LEU A 106 15.15 -37.93 -3.15
N ARG A 107 15.35 -36.97 -4.05
CA ARG A 107 14.50 -35.77 -4.15
C ARG A 107 13.02 -36.12 -4.34
N SER A 108 12.73 -37.07 -5.22
CA SER A 108 11.37 -37.54 -5.49
C SER A 108 10.72 -38.24 -4.28
N ALA A 109 11.51 -39.06 -3.57
CA ALA A 109 11.04 -39.75 -2.37
C ALA A 109 10.71 -38.73 -1.24
N MET A 110 11.52 -37.69 -1.10
CA MET A 110 11.30 -36.60 -0.16
C MET A 110 10.05 -35.80 -0.50
N GLY A 111 9.90 -35.33 -1.74
CA GLY A 111 8.74 -34.58 -2.18
C GLY A 111 7.40 -35.32 -2.05
N LYS A 112 7.42 -36.64 -2.26
CA LYS A 112 6.24 -37.52 -2.11
C LYS A 112 6.03 -38.01 -0.66
N LYS A 113 6.93 -37.68 0.26
CA LYS A 113 6.95 -38.15 1.65
C LYS A 113 6.86 -39.70 1.75
N ASP A 114 7.50 -40.41 0.79
CA ASP A 114 7.51 -41.88 0.70
C ASP A 114 8.48 -42.47 1.74
N ARG A 115 7.93 -42.89 2.88
CA ARG A 115 8.71 -43.37 4.03
C ARG A 115 9.57 -44.59 3.69
N VAL A 116 9.09 -45.50 2.83
CA VAL A 116 9.82 -46.72 2.48
C VAL A 116 11.04 -46.39 1.64
N LYS A 117 10.85 -45.57 0.60
CA LYS A 117 11.94 -45.11 -0.24
C LYS A 117 12.93 -44.23 0.55
N MET A 118 12.44 -43.40 1.47
CA MET A 118 13.27 -42.59 2.32
C MET A 118 14.20 -43.43 3.21
N ALA A 119 13.69 -44.52 3.80
CA ALA A 119 14.54 -45.45 4.58
C ALA A 119 15.64 -46.11 3.72
N GLN A 120 15.29 -46.55 2.51
CA GLN A 120 16.25 -47.11 1.56
C GLN A 120 17.35 -46.08 1.16
N GLN A 121 16.91 -44.85 0.88
CA GLN A 121 17.84 -43.77 0.53
C GLN A 121 18.74 -43.36 1.73
N ARG A 122 18.20 -43.40 2.95
CA ARG A 122 18.97 -43.14 4.18
C ARG A 122 20.12 -44.16 4.33
N GLU A 123 19.80 -45.44 4.24
CA GLU A 123 20.81 -46.52 4.35
C GLU A 123 21.89 -46.35 3.29
N LYS A 124 21.51 -46.16 2.04
CA LYS A 124 22.44 -45.95 0.93
C LYS A 124 23.30 -44.71 1.12
N PHE A 125 22.73 -43.59 1.58
CA PHE A 125 23.43 -42.35 1.84
C PHE A 125 24.48 -42.55 2.94
N VAL A 126 24.11 -43.17 4.06
CA VAL A 126 25.02 -43.43 5.17
C VAL A 126 26.17 -44.35 4.74
N GLN A 127 25.89 -45.46 4.03
CA GLN A 127 26.92 -46.35 3.49
C GLN A 127 27.87 -45.60 2.53
N GLY A 128 27.34 -44.78 1.62
CA GLY A 128 28.16 -44.00 0.69
C GLY A 128 29.03 -42.96 1.38
N ALA A 129 28.50 -42.26 2.39
CA ALA A 129 29.19 -41.23 3.16
C ALA A 129 30.30 -41.85 4.01
N VAL A 130 30.05 -42.98 4.67
CA VAL A 130 31.06 -43.73 5.42
C VAL A 130 32.15 -44.25 4.48
N GLY A 131 31.79 -44.73 3.29
CA GLY A 131 32.76 -45.14 2.26
C GLY A 131 33.67 -44.00 1.77
N LYS A 132 33.25 -42.74 1.95
CA LYS A 132 34.05 -41.54 1.68
C LYS A 132 34.83 -41.03 2.90
N GLY A 133 34.72 -41.69 4.04
CA GLY A 133 35.50 -41.38 5.25
C GLY A 133 34.74 -40.57 6.31
N LEU A 134 33.42 -40.32 6.15
CA LEU A 134 32.63 -39.68 7.21
C LEU A 134 32.34 -40.69 8.35
N PRO A 135 32.39 -40.24 9.61
CA PRO A 135 31.92 -41.05 10.74
C PRO A 135 30.42 -41.40 10.59
N PRO A 136 29.99 -42.63 10.94
CA PRO A 136 28.59 -43.06 10.78
C PRO A 136 27.57 -42.11 11.43
N ALA A 137 27.84 -41.68 12.66
CA ALA A 137 26.98 -40.75 13.38
C ALA A 137 26.85 -39.39 12.67
N GLN A 138 27.94 -38.90 12.08
CA GLN A 138 27.91 -37.65 11.32
C GLN A 138 27.16 -37.82 9.99
N ALA A 139 27.33 -38.93 9.31
CA ALA A 139 26.60 -39.25 8.09
C ALA A 139 25.09 -39.32 8.33
N GLU A 140 24.67 -39.91 9.44
CA GLU A 140 23.25 -39.95 9.84
C GLU A 140 22.68 -38.55 10.13
N GLN A 141 23.40 -37.72 10.92
CA GLN A 141 23.02 -36.36 11.23
C GLN A 141 22.90 -35.49 9.97
N LEU A 142 23.82 -35.65 9.02
CA LEU A 142 23.76 -34.91 7.74
C LEU A 142 22.55 -35.35 6.91
N PHE A 143 22.27 -36.65 6.86
CA PHE A 143 21.07 -37.13 6.18
C PHE A 143 19.78 -36.57 6.80
N ASP A 144 19.67 -36.58 8.13
CA ASP A 144 18.50 -36.10 8.85
C ASP A 144 18.28 -34.59 8.63
N ARG A 145 19.34 -33.77 8.58
CA ARG A 145 19.27 -32.36 8.17
C ARG A 145 18.79 -32.18 6.75
N ILE A 146 19.33 -32.93 5.79
CA ILE A 146 18.93 -32.91 4.39
C ILE A 146 17.48 -33.35 4.25
N ALA A 147 17.08 -34.40 4.96
CA ALA A 147 15.72 -34.93 4.92
C ALA A 147 14.69 -33.97 5.51
N ALA A 148 15.01 -33.30 6.61
CA ALA A 148 14.16 -32.28 7.20
C ALA A 148 13.87 -31.14 6.21
N PHE A 149 14.91 -30.63 5.55
CA PHE A 149 14.78 -29.57 4.55
C PHE A 149 14.08 -30.04 3.27
N ALA A 150 14.34 -31.26 2.83
CA ALA A 150 13.92 -31.71 1.50
C ALA A 150 12.39 -31.80 1.33
N SER A 151 11.62 -31.88 2.43
CA SER A 151 10.17 -31.77 2.39
C SER A 151 9.67 -30.35 1.99
N TYR A 152 10.55 -29.35 2.03
CA TYR A 152 10.28 -27.95 1.75
C TYR A 152 11.15 -27.36 0.63
N GLY A 153 12.12 -28.13 0.11
CA GLY A 153 13.05 -27.67 -0.93
C GLY A 153 12.34 -27.16 -2.17
N PHE A 154 12.77 -25.98 -2.67
CA PHE A 154 12.19 -25.37 -3.86
C PHE A 154 12.96 -25.69 -5.12
N ASN A 155 12.29 -25.76 -6.25
CA ASN A 155 12.97 -25.88 -7.53
C ASN A 155 13.62 -24.55 -7.91
N LYS A 156 14.94 -24.52 -8.03
CA LYS A 156 15.71 -23.30 -8.33
C LYS A 156 15.35 -22.74 -9.70
N SER A 157 15.12 -23.60 -10.69
CA SER A 157 14.76 -23.16 -12.05
C SER A 157 13.43 -22.42 -12.07
N HIS A 158 12.45 -22.89 -11.28
CA HIS A 158 11.16 -22.23 -11.15
C HIS A 158 11.31 -20.84 -10.50
N SER A 159 11.98 -20.74 -9.34
CA SER A 159 12.18 -19.44 -8.69
C SER A 159 13.02 -18.49 -9.54
N ALA A 160 14.00 -18.99 -10.30
CA ALA A 160 14.78 -18.16 -11.20
C ALA A 160 13.94 -17.59 -12.35
N ALA A 161 13.08 -18.40 -12.97
CA ALA A 161 12.16 -17.93 -14.02
C ALA A 161 11.21 -16.84 -13.51
N TYR A 162 10.64 -17.02 -12.32
CA TYR A 162 9.78 -16.02 -11.67
C TYR A 162 10.57 -14.77 -11.28
N ALA A 163 11.79 -14.91 -10.78
CA ALA A 163 12.66 -13.79 -10.43
C ALA A 163 12.99 -12.91 -11.64
N VAL A 164 13.08 -13.48 -12.85
CA VAL A 164 13.28 -12.69 -14.08
C VAL A 164 12.09 -11.75 -14.28
N ILE A 165 10.86 -12.24 -14.16
CA ILE A 165 9.65 -11.42 -14.33
C ILE A 165 9.57 -10.37 -13.20
N SER A 166 9.86 -10.77 -11.95
CA SER A 166 9.91 -9.85 -10.81
C SER A 166 10.91 -8.72 -11.04
N TYR A 167 12.11 -9.05 -11.51
CA TYR A 167 13.13 -8.06 -11.84
C TYR A 167 12.70 -7.15 -13.00
N GLN A 168 12.14 -7.72 -14.08
CA GLN A 168 11.67 -6.94 -15.24
C GLN A 168 10.56 -5.96 -14.84
N THR A 169 9.57 -6.41 -14.07
CA THR A 169 8.49 -5.55 -13.60
C THR A 169 9.01 -4.46 -12.65
N ALA A 170 9.92 -4.79 -11.74
CA ALA A 170 10.59 -3.81 -10.89
C ALA A 170 11.48 -2.84 -11.68
N TYR A 171 12.16 -3.33 -12.73
CA TYR A 171 12.97 -2.48 -13.61
C TYR A 171 12.11 -1.46 -14.34
N LEU A 172 11.01 -1.90 -14.95
CA LEU A 172 10.07 -1.01 -15.64
C LEU A 172 9.48 0.02 -14.69
N LYS A 173 9.05 -0.41 -13.51
CA LYS A 173 8.53 0.51 -12.48
C LYS A 173 9.55 1.56 -12.06
N ALA A 174 10.84 1.17 -11.93
CA ALA A 174 11.90 2.07 -11.47
C ALA A 174 12.38 3.05 -12.53
N ASN A 175 12.41 2.64 -13.81
CA ASN A 175 13.05 3.41 -14.87
C ASN A 175 12.05 4.01 -15.87
N HIS A 176 10.84 3.45 -15.96
CA HIS A 176 9.74 3.87 -16.83
C HIS A 176 8.41 3.91 -16.04
N PRO A 177 8.35 4.70 -14.94
CA PRO A 177 7.20 4.64 -14.03
C PRO A 177 5.89 5.08 -14.68
N LEU A 178 5.91 6.05 -15.58
CA LEU A 178 4.71 6.54 -16.26
C LEU A 178 4.09 5.45 -17.13
N GLU A 179 4.88 4.83 -17.98
CA GLU A 179 4.45 3.75 -18.89
C GLU A 179 4.01 2.53 -18.10
N TYR A 180 4.79 2.17 -17.07
CA TYR A 180 4.50 1.01 -16.26
C TYR A 180 3.20 1.16 -15.47
N LEU A 181 3.00 2.29 -14.79
CA LEU A 181 1.79 2.56 -14.02
C LEU A 181 0.56 2.72 -14.91
N THR A 182 0.71 3.29 -16.12
CA THR A 182 -0.37 3.32 -17.11
C THR A 182 -0.79 1.89 -17.49
N ALA A 183 0.16 1.04 -17.84
CA ALA A 183 -0.12 -0.37 -18.17
C ALA A 183 -0.72 -1.14 -16.98
N LEU A 184 -0.27 -0.85 -15.77
CA LEU A 184 -0.81 -1.44 -14.55
C LEU A 184 -2.27 -1.04 -14.33
N LEU A 185 -2.61 0.24 -14.49
CA LEU A 185 -3.98 0.74 -14.40
C LEU A 185 -4.90 0.10 -15.43
N VAL A 186 -4.45 -0.07 -16.68
CA VAL A 186 -5.21 -0.78 -17.72
C VAL A 186 -5.50 -2.22 -17.30
N ASN A 187 -4.52 -2.93 -16.74
CA ASN A 187 -4.70 -4.30 -16.28
C ASN A 187 -5.59 -4.42 -15.02
N MET A 188 -5.78 -3.34 -14.29
CA MET A 188 -6.61 -3.29 -13.08
C MET A 188 -8.04 -2.81 -13.34
N GLU A 189 -8.39 -2.45 -14.57
CA GLU A 189 -9.75 -2.05 -14.94
C GLU A 189 -10.78 -3.09 -14.47
N GLY A 190 -11.93 -2.60 -13.99
CA GLY A 190 -12.96 -3.44 -13.39
C GLY A 190 -12.79 -3.75 -11.90
N ASN A 191 -11.63 -3.40 -11.30
CA ASN A 191 -11.42 -3.49 -9.86
C ASN A 191 -11.07 -2.12 -9.28
N ALA A 192 -12.09 -1.39 -8.81
CA ALA A 192 -11.97 -0.01 -8.33
C ALA A 192 -10.96 0.14 -7.18
N GLU A 193 -10.85 -0.85 -6.29
CA GLU A 193 -9.92 -0.81 -5.16
C GLU A 193 -8.45 -0.87 -5.63
N ARG A 194 -8.17 -1.76 -6.59
CA ARG A 194 -6.82 -1.86 -7.18
C ARG A 194 -6.46 -0.62 -7.98
N VAL A 195 -7.40 -0.07 -8.75
CA VAL A 195 -7.21 1.19 -9.48
C VAL A 195 -6.92 2.33 -8.50
N ALA A 196 -7.67 2.44 -7.39
CA ALA A 196 -7.43 3.45 -6.37
C ALA A 196 -6.03 3.34 -5.77
N THR A 197 -5.59 2.11 -5.42
CA THR A 197 -4.24 1.87 -4.89
C THR A 197 -3.14 2.25 -5.90
N ALA A 198 -3.32 1.91 -7.18
CA ALA A 198 -2.36 2.26 -8.21
C ALA A 198 -2.30 3.80 -8.46
N ILE A 199 -3.44 4.50 -8.32
CA ILE A 199 -3.47 5.97 -8.40
C ILE A 199 -2.75 6.62 -7.21
N VAL A 200 -2.84 6.05 -6.01
CA VAL A 200 -2.02 6.50 -4.87
C VAL A 200 -0.53 6.34 -5.19
N ASP A 201 -0.12 5.21 -5.76
CA ASP A 201 1.28 4.99 -6.20
C ASP A 201 1.73 6.01 -7.26
N CYS A 202 0.85 6.37 -8.21
CA CYS A 202 1.12 7.46 -9.16
C CYS A 202 1.38 8.80 -8.43
N ARG A 203 0.52 9.17 -7.47
CA ARG A 203 0.66 10.41 -6.71
C ARG A 203 1.96 10.47 -5.90
N LEU A 204 2.35 9.37 -5.25
CA LEU A 204 3.62 9.27 -4.52
C LEU A 204 4.84 9.50 -5.40
N ARG A 205 4.70 9.31 -6.72
CA ARG A 205 5.74 9.54 -7.74
C ARG A 205 5.59 10.85 -8.49
N ASN A 206 4.69 11.74 -8.05
CA ASN A 206 4.34 12.98 -8.72
C ASN A 206 3.85 12.76 -10.17
N ILE A 207 3.18 11.65 -10.44
CA ILE A 207 2.50 11.37 -11.69
C ILE A 207 1.02 11.66 -11.51
N ASP A 208 0.55 12.73 -12.12
CA ASP A 208 -0.86 13.11 -12.05
C ASP A 208 -1.74 12.17 -12.87
N VAL A 209 -2.87 11.78 -12.30
CA VAL A 209 -3.93 11.09 -13.03
C VAL A 209 -5.05 12.08 -13.29
N LEU A 210 -5.22 12.42 -14.57
CA LEU A 210 -6.22 13.38 -15.04
C LEU A 210 -7.61 12.74 -15.06
N PRO A 211 -8.67 13.50 -14.77
CA PRO A 211 -10.04 13.01 -14.82
C PRO A 211 -10.44 12.52 -16.21
N PRO A 212 -11.48 11.69 -16.33
CA PRO A 212 -12.02 11.32 -17.63
C PRO A 212 -12.54 12.56 -18.36
N ASP A 213 -12.39 12.57 -19.70
CA ASP A 213 -12.89 13.64 -20.57
C ASP A 213 -13.34 13.02 -21.89
N ILE A 214 -14.58 13.32 -22.30
CA ILE A 214 -15.20 12.73 -23.49
C ILE A 214 -14.42 13.03 -24.77
N ASN A 215 -13.74 14.17 -24.81
CA ASN A 215 -12.99 14.64 -25.95
C ASN A 215 -11.50 14.26 -25.93
N GLN A 216 -10.96 13.83 -24.77
CA GLN A 216 -9.54 13.55 -24.63
C GLN A 216 -9.24 12.09 -24.23
N SER A 217 -10.12 11.49 -23.41
CA SER A 217 -9.91 10.12 -22.95
C SER A 217 -10.04 9.11 -24.09
N ARG A 218 -9.29 8.02 -23.95
CA ARG A 218 -9.44 6.82 -24.76
C ARG A 218 -10.29 5.78 -24.03
N THR A 219 -10.44 4.61 -24.64
CA THR A 219 -11.15 3.50 -24.00
C THR A 219 -10.48 3.12 -22.69
N ASP A 220 -9.18 2.86 -22.72
CA ASP A 220 -8.36 2.49 -21.58
C ASP A 220 -7.61 3.71 -21.02
N PHE A 221 -7.00 3.56 -19.84
CA PHE A 221 -6.03 4.53 -19.35
C PHE A 221 -4.95 4.78 -20.39
N SER A 222 -4.56 6.03 -20.54
CA SER A 222 -3.59 6.42 -21.58
C SER A 222 -2.65 7.52 -21.10
N MET A 223 -1.46 7.55 -21.66
CA MET A 223 -0.52 8.63 -21.40
C MET A 223 -0.96 9.91 -22.11
N SER A 224 -0.89 11.02 -21.41
CA SER A 224 -1.13 12.36 -21.90
C SER A 224 0.01 13.26 -21.43
N GLU A 225 0.98 13.50 -22.31
CA GLU A 225 2.26 14.13 -21.96
C GLU A 225 2.99 13.35 -20.84
N ALA A 226 3.28 13.98 -19.70
CA ALA A 226 3.90 13.36 -18.51
C ALA A 226 2.87 12.90 -17.46
N ARG A 227 1.59 12.76 -17.84
CA ARG A 227 0.45 12.43 -16.96
C ARG A 227 -0.32 11.24 -17.51
N ILE A 228 -1.19 10.67 -16.69
CA ILE A 228 -2.08 9.58 -17.10
C ILE A 228 -3.50 10.13 -17.21
N ARG A 229 -4.19 9.87 -18.31
CA ARG A 229 -5.60 10.19 -18.49
C ARG A 229 -6.46 8.98 -18.13
N PHE A 230 -7.51 9.20 -17.33
CA PHE A 230 -8.48 8.17 -16.94
C PHE A 230 -9.22 7.64 -18.17
N GLY A 231 -9.31 6.31 -18.30
CA GLY A 231 -10.00 5.64 -19.40
C GLY A 231 -11.53 5.67 -19.24
N LEU A 232 -12.27 5.88 -20.31
CA LEU A 232 -13.74 5.95 -20.23
C LEU A 232 -14.38 4.59 -19.86
N ALA A 233 -13.76 3.45 -20.25
CA ALA A 233 -14.27 2.13 -19.92
C ALA A 233 -14.08 1.76 -18.43
N ALA A 234 -13.23 2.47 -17.70
CA ALA A 234 -13.08 2.29 -16.27
C ALA A 234 -14.20 2.95 -15.44
N ILE A 235 -15.07 3.77 -16.07
CA ILE A 235 -16.24 4.38 -15.44
C ILE A 235 -17.33 3.32 -15.25
N LYS A 236 -17.86 3.23 -14.05
CA LYS A 236 -18.95 2.28 -13.73
C LYS A 236 -20.16 2.52 -14.63
N ASN A 237 -20.80 1.45 -15.09
CA ASN A 237 -21.93 1.42 -16.04
C ASN A 237 -21.59 1.86 -17.46
N VAL A 238 -20.34 2.15 -17.79
CA VAL A 238 -19.92 2.52 -19.13
C VAL A 238 -19.22 1.31 -19.76
N GLY A 239 -19.91 0.64 -20.68
CA GLY A 239 -19.41 -0.56 -21.34
C GLY A 239 -18.33 -0.23 -22.38
N ARG A 240 -17.37 -1.14 -22.56
CA ARG A 240 -16.25 -1.00 -23.53
C ARG A 240 -16.76 -0.69 -24.94
N HIS A 241 -17.76 -1.43 -25.45
CA HIS A 241 -18.29 -1.21 -26.79
C HIS A 241 -18.95 0.16 -26.97
N ALA A 242 -19.63 0.66 -25.93
CA ALA A 242 -20.16 2.03 -25.94
C ALA A 242 -19.04 3.06 -26.06
N VAL A 243 -17.95 2.89 -25.31
CA VAL A 243 -16.80 3.78 -25.36
C VAL A 243 -16.10 3.71 -26.71
N GLU A 244 -15.88 2.52 -27.26
CA GLU A 244 -15.28 2.34 -28.58
C GLU A 244 -16.09 3.07 -29.66
N SER A 245 -17.43 2.98 -29.63
CA SER A 245 -18.31 3.74 -30.52
C SER A 245 -18.15 5.26 -30.35
N ILE A 246 -18.15 5.73 -29.11
CA ILE A 246 -17.98 7.17 -28.79
C ILE A 246 -16.62 7.67 -29.29
N VAL A 247 -15.55 6.96 -28.99
CA VAL A 247 -14.19 7.34 -29.40
C VAL A 247 -14.04 7.31 -30.91
N GLN A 248 -14.58 6.29 -31.58
CA GLN A 248 -14.54 6.19 -33.04
C GLN A 248 -15.27 7.36 -33.71
N MET A 249 -16.48 7.72 -33.24
CA MET A 249 -17.23 8.85 -33.79
C MET A 249 -16.48 10.18 -33.57
N ARG A 250 -15.91 10.36 -32.38
CA ARG A 250 -15.08 11.53 -32.08
C ARG A 250 -13.87 11.62 -33.01
N ASP A 251 -13.15 10.52 -33.20
CA ASP A 251 -11.92 10.50 -33.99
C ASP A 251 -12.21 10.67 -35.51
N THR A 252 -13.44 10.33 -35.95
CA THR A 252 -13.88 10.49 -37.35
C THR A 252 -14.40 11.90 -37.63
N ASP A 253 -15.30 12.42 -36.77
CA ASP A 253 -16.08 13.64 -37.02
C ASP A 253 -15.60 14.84 -36.18
N GLY A 254 -14.52 14.66 -35.41
CA GLY A 254 -13.94 15.68 -34.53
C GLY A 254 -14.56 15.69 -33.13
N PRO A 255 -14.03 16.55 -32.24
CA PRO A 255 -14.48 16.65 -30.84
C PRO A 255 -15.97 16.96 -30.73
N TYR A 256 -16.61 16.43 -29.68
CA TYR A 256 -17.98 16.77 -29.32
C TYR A 256 -18.07 18.23 -28.86
N LYS A 257 -19.07 18.97 -29.38
CA LYS A 257 -19.22 20.40 -29.12
C LYS A 257 -20.21 20.68 -27.97
N SER A 258 -21.19 19.81 -27.78
CA SER A 258 -22.21 19.92 -26.75
C SER A 258 -22.77 18.55 -26.37
N LEU A 259 -23.61 18.47 -25.35
CA LEU A 259 -24.33 17.26 -24.95
C LEU A 259 -25.29 16.79 -26.08
N GLU A 260 -25.93 17.70 -26.79
CA GLU A 260 -26.82 17.40 -27.90
C GLU A 260 -26.05 16.77 -29.06
N ASP A 261 -24.88 17.31 -29.41
CA ASP A 261 -23.98 16.76 -30.44
C ASP A 261 -23.56 15.33 -30.07
N LEU A 262 -23.15 15.10 -28.81
CA LEU A 262 -22.85 13.76 -28.30
C LEU A 262 -24.04 12.81 -28.45
N CYS A 263 -25.23 13.20 -27.96
CA CYS A 263 -26.44 12.38 -28.03
C CYS A 263 -26.85 12.09 -29.48
N GLU A 264 -26.81 13.10 -30.35
CA GLU A 264 -27.21 12.95 -31.76
C GLU A 264 -26.28 12.00 -32.52
N ARG A 265 -24.98 12.19 -32.41
CA ARG A 265 -23.97 11.34 -33.10
C ARG A 265 -24.01 9.91 -32.59
N THR A 266 -24.23 9.70 -31.27
CA THR A 266 -24.26 8.35 -30.68
C THR A 266 -25.62 7.67 -30.76
N SER A 267 -26.70 8.37 -31.20
CA SER A 267 -28.09 7.87 -31.21
C SER A 267 -28.31 6.59 -32.01
N ALA A 268 -27.48 6.30 -32.99
CA ALA A 268 -27.53 5.09 -33.80
C ALA A 268 -26.84 3.87 -33.14
N SER A 269 -26.02 4.08 -32.13
CA SER A 269 -25.34 2.99 -31.43
C SER A 269 -26.28 2.33 -30.40
N GLN A 270 -26.44 1.01 -30.48
CA GLN A 270 -27.23 0.26 -29.52
C GLN A 270 -26.55 0.15 -28.15
N ASP A 271 -25.22 0.33 -28.10
CA ASP A 271 -24.42 0.21 -26.90
C ASP A 271 -24.44 1.49 -26.05
N VAL A 272 -24.69 2.66 -26.71
CA VAL A 272 -24.75 3.97 -26.02
C VAL A 272 -26.18 4.26 -25.61
N ASN A 273 -26.54 3.85 -24.43
CA ASN A 273 -27.88 4.06 -23.86
C ASN A 273 -27.88 5.22 -22.85
N ARG A 274 -29.09 5.63 -22.40
CA ARG A 274 -29.27 6.69 -21.42
C ARG A 274 -28.41 6.53 -20.17
N ARG A 275 -28.27 5.30 -19.64
CA ARG A 275 -27.48 5.02 -18.43
C ARG A 275 -25.98 5.27 -18.65
N VAL A 276 -25.47 4.95 -19.82
CA VAL A 276 -24.09 5.25 -20.21
C VAL A 276 -23.85 6.75 -20.22
N LEU A 277 -24.73 7.51 -20.91
CA LEU A 277 -24.64 8.98 -20.99
C LEU A 277 -24.76 9.63 -19.61
N GLU A 278 -25.68 9.17 -18.78
CA GLU A 278 -25.85 9.63 -17.40
C GLU A 278 -24.56 9.41 -16.57
N SER A 279 -23.97 8.21 -16.67
CA SER A 279 -22.72 7.90 -15.96
C SER A 279 -21.54 8.74 -16.47
N LEU A 280 -21.48 9.04 -17.78
CA LEU A 280 -20.48 9.94 -18.35
C LEU A 280 -20.63 11.38 -17.83
N VAL A 281 -21.85 11.88 -17.76
CA VAL A 281 -22.13 13.22 -17.20
C VAL A 281 -21.79 13.26 -15.71
N GLN A 282 -22.30 12.32 -14.94
CA GLN A 282 -22.13 12.29 -13.48
C GLN A 282 -20.69 12.07 -13.04
N SER A 283 -19.89 11.31 -13.81
CA SER A 283 -18.46 11.09 -13.53
C SER A 283 -17.58 12.30 -13.84
N GLY A 284 -18.14 13.33 -14.53
CA GLY A 284 -17.40 14.50 -14.98
C GLY A 284 -16.72 14.33 -16.34
N ALA A 285 -16.92 13.20 -17.03
CA ALA A 285 -16.35 12.99 -18.36
C ALA A 285 -16.86 14.00 -19.40
N CYS A 286 -18.02 14.60 -19.16
CA CYS A 286 -18.63 15.61 -20.03
C CYS A 286 -18.41 17.05 -19.53
N ASP A 287 -17.60 17.31 -18.51
CA ASP A 287 -17.40 18.66 -17.94
C ASP A 287 -16.79 19.65 -18.95
N SER A 288 -16.11 19.16 -19.99
CA SER A 288 -15.65 19.98 -21.12
C SER A 288 -16.79 20.48 -22.04
N LEU A 289 -17.99 19.91 -21.94
CA LEU A 289 -19.17 20.31 -22.70
C LEU A 289 -20.06 21.30 -21.95
N GLY A 290 -19.91 21.44 -20.64
CA GLY A 290 -20.71 22.35 -19.80
C GLY A 290 -20.66 22.00 -18.32
N GLU A 291 -21.40 22.78 -17.52
CA GLU A 291 -21.50 22.54 -16.08
C GLU A 291 -22.34 21.27 -15.80
N ARG A 292 -21.86 20.41 -14.91
CA ARG A 292 -22.37 19.05 -14.66
C ARG A 292 -23.87 19.01 -14.30
N ALA A 293 -24.34 19.91 -13.44
CA ALA A 293 -25.76 19.99 -13.09
C ALA A 293 -26.66 20.37 -14.28
N HIS A 294 -26.20 21.29 -15.12
CA HIS A 294 -26.92 21.68 -16.32
C HIS A 294 -26.99 20.54 -17.34
N LEU A 295 -25.85 19.86 -17.57
CA LEU A 295 -25.79 18.68 -18.45
C LEU A 295 -26.69 17.56 -17.95
N GLN A 296 -26.73 17.32 -16.65
CA GLN A 296 -27.59 16.30 -16.05
C GLN A 296 -29.07 16.63 -16.23
N ALA A 297 -29.46 17.89 -16.02
CA ALA A 297 -30.84 18.34 -16.19
C ALA A 297 -31.29 18.35 -17.68
N ALA A 298 -30.36 18.61 -18.61
CA ALA A 298 -30.63 18.63 -20.05
C ALA A 298 -30.65 17.22 -20.68
N LEU A 299 -30.12 16.20 -20.02
CA LEU A 299 -29.86 14.88 -20.61
C LEU A 299 -31.09 14.22 -21.22
N ASP A 300 -32.22 14.19 -20.51
CA ASP A 300 -33.44 13.53 -21.00
C ASP A 300 -34.01 14.23 -22.25
N HIS A 301 -33.90 15.55 -22.29
CA HIS A 301 -34.30 16.34 -23.46
C HIS A 301 -33.36 16.08 -24.64
N ALA A 302 -32.06 16.08 -24.43
CA ALA A 302 -31.03 15.82 -25.46
C ALA A 302 -31.20 14.43 -26.07
N VAL A 303 -31.39 13.39 -25.24
CA VAL A 303 -31.63 12.02 -25.70
C VAL A 303 -32.92 11.93 -26.52
N SER A 304 -34.03 12.47 -26.01
CA SER A 304 -35.31 12.42 -26.69
C SER A 304 -35.27 13.17 -28.04
N ARG A 305 -34.55 14.28 -28.12
CA ARG A 305 -34.38 15.05 -29.36
C ARG A 305 -33.55 14.23 -30.37
N ALA A 306 -32.43 13.64 -29.93
CA ALA A 306 -31.57 12.80 -30.77
C ALA A 306 -32.33 11.58 -31.35
N GLU A 307 -33.16 10.93 -30.55
CA GLU A 307 -33.99 9.81 -30.98
C GLU A 307 -35.05 10.22 -32.02
N ARG A 308 -35.65 11.40 -31.86
CA ARG A 308 -36.60 11.94 -32.85
C ARG A 308 -35.88 12.23 -34.16
N ALA A 309 -34.78 12.97 -34.12
CA ALA A 309 -33.98 13.30 -35.29
C ALA A 309 -33.49 12.06 -36.04
N ARG A 310 -33.16 10.98 -35.33
CA ARG A 310 -32.84 9.69 -35.94
C ARG A 310 -34.04 9.05 -36.65
N ARG A 311 -35.22 8.99 -36.01
CA ARG A 311 -36.43 8.43 -36.60
C ARG A 311 -36.87 9.19 -37.85
N ASP A 312 -36.76 10.51 -37.82
CA ASP A 312 -37.13 11.36 -38.95
C ASP A 312 -36.19 11.11 -40.14
N ARG A 313 -34.88 10.95 -39.89
CA ARG A 313 -33.90 10.55 -40.91
C ARG A 313 -34.16 9.16 -41.48
N GLU A 314 -34.47 8.18 -40.64
CA GLU A 314 -34.78 6.79 -41.05
C GLU A 314 -36.08 6.66 -41.83
N SER A 315 -37.08 7.49 -41.52
CA SER A 315 -38.35 7.52 -42.24
C SER A 315 -38.31 8.29 -43.56
N GLY A 316 -37.21 8.97 -43.87
CA GLY A 316 -37.10 9.82 -45.06
C GLY A 316 -37.97 11.06 -45.02
N GLN A 317 -38.55 11.39 -43.87
CA GLN A 317 -39.39 12.53 -43.66
C GLN A 317 -38.50 13.78 -43.43
N THR A 318 -38.22 14.51 -44.53
CA THR A 318 -37.58 15.84 -44.44
C THR A 318 -38.54 16.82 -43.81
N SER A 319 -38.06 17.58 -42.82
CA SER A 319 -38.83 18.67 -42.22
C SER A 319 -39.21 19.70 -43.32
N LEU A 320 -40.42 20.19 -43.28
CA LEU A 320 -40.89 21.25 -44.20
C LEU A 320 -39.97 22.50 -44.10
N LEU A 321 -39.34 22.73 -42.96
CA LEU A 321 -38.36 23.80 -42.71
C LEU A 321 -37.04 23.58 -43.46
N ASP A 322 -36.59 22.32 -43.62
CA ASP A 322 -35.37 22.01 -44.43
C ASP A 322 -35.62 22.23 -45.93
N MET A 323 -36.91 22.07 -46.39
CA MET A 323 -37.27 22.32 -47.79
C MET A 323 -37.38 23.82 -48.14
N VAL A 324 -37.62 24.70 -47.17
CA VAL A 324 -37.79 26.15 -47.45
C VAL A 324 -36.46 26.87 -47.50
N GLY A 325 -35.31 26.18 -47.36
CA GLY A 325 -33.99 26.81 -47.59
C GLY A 325 -33.75 28.03 -46.71
N ALA A 326 -34.24 28.02 -45.47
CA ALA A 326 -33.93 29.07 -44.52
C ALA A 326 -32.42 28.95 -44.21
N VAL A 327 -31.64 29.61 -45.08
CA VAL A 327 -30.24 29.95 -44.85
C VAL A 327 -30.21 30.82 -43.58
N GLY A 328 -29.89 30.19 -42.52
CA GLY A 328 -29.63 30.81 -41.25
C GLY A 328 -29.33 29.67 -40.31
N GLU A 329 -28.10 29.55 -39.87
CA GLU A 329 -27.74 28.85 -38.64
C GLU A 329 -28.52 29.50 -37.51
N THR A 330 -29.84 29.26 -37.49
CA THR A 330 -30.59 29.41 -36.27
C THR A 330 -30.25 28.16 -35.47
N HIS A 331 -29.14 28.22 -34.74
CA HIS A 331 -29.19 27.73 -33.38
C HIS A 331 -30.51 28.29 -32.82
N ASP A 332 -31.62 27.54 -32.98
CA ASP A 332 -32.76 27.66 -32.09
C ASP A 332 -32.27 27.24 -30.71
N ASP A 333 -31.53 28.16 -30.17
CA ASP A 333 -31.34 28.39 -28.76
C ASP A 333 -32.73 28.81 -28.20
N PHE A 334 -33.76 27.94 -28.33
CA PHE A 334 -34.79 27.84 -27.35
C PHE A 334 -34.09 27.30 -26.11
N GLY A 335 -33.20 28.16 -25.59
CA GLY A 335 -32.61 28.02 -24.31
C GLY A 335 -33.71 27.68 -23.32
N LEU A 336 -33.90 26.40 -23.07
CA LEU A 336 -34.22 26.00 -21.74
C LEU A 336 -33.05 26.53 -20.91
N THR A 337 -33.16 27.79 -20.47
CA THR A 337 -32.38 28.28 -19.33
C THR A 337 -32.86 27.40 -18.18
N ILE A 338 -32.25 26.23 -18.10
CA ILE A 338 -32.44 25.35 -16.98
C ILE A 338 -31.71 26.07 -15.86
N ASP A 339 -32.48 26.85 -15.10
CA ASP A 339 -31.97 27.59 -13.94
C ASP A 339 -31.73 26.58 -12.81
N VAL A 340 -30.61 25.83 -12.93
CA VAL A 340 -30.16 24.88 -11.93
C VAL A 340 -28.88 25.42 -11.31
N ALA A 341 -28.86 25.47 -9.99
CA ALA A 341 -27.65 25.85 -9.27
C ALA A 341 -26.49 24.90 -9.63
N PRO A 342 -25.26 25.41 -9.75
CA PRO A 342 -24.07 24.55 -9.98
C PRO A 342 -23.98 23.43 -8.94
N MET A 343 -23.59 22.24 -9.39
CA MET A 343 -23.43 21.07 -8.52
C MET A 343 -22.43 21.35 -7.40
N GLY A 344 -22.84 21.10 -6.17
CA GLY A 344 -21.98 21.27 -4.99
C GLY A 344 -20.73 20.40 -5.04
N GLY A 345 -19.62 20.87 -4.46
CA GLY A 345 -18.36 20.12 -4.47
C GLY A 345 -18.46 18.75 -3.79
N GLU A 346 -19.22 18.62 -2.73
CA GLU A 346 -19.45 17.34 -2.04
C GLU A 346 -20.23 16.35 -2.91
N GLU A 347 -21.22 16.81 -3.64
CA GLU A 347 -22.00 15.98 -4.55
C GLU A 347 -21.14 15.52 -5.73
N LYS A 348 -20.31 16.38 -6.30
CA LYS A 348 -19.32 16.02 -7.35
C LYS A 348 -18.39 14.92 -6.86
N LEU A 349 -17.82 15.06 -5.67
CA LEU A 349 -16.93 14.07 -5.08
C LEU A 349 -17.64 12.75 -4.77
N ARG A 350 -18.89 12.81 -4.28
CA ARG A 350 -19.69 11.59 -4.05
C ARG A 350 -19.93 10.83 -5.35
N LEU A 351 -20.29 11.50 -6.42
CA LEU A 351 -20.51 10.89 -7.74
C LEU A 351 -19.21 10.35 -8.34
N GLU A 352 -18.10 11.06 -8.20
CA GLU A 352 -16.78 10.54 -8.60
C GLU A 352 -16.45 9.24 -7.87
N LYS A 353 -16.58 9.20 -6.54
CA LYS A 353 -16.34 7.99 -5.76
C LYS A 353 -17.27 6.84 -6.18
N GLU A 354 -18.55 7.12 -6.45
CA GLU A 354 -19.52 6.10 -6.87
C GLU A 354 -19.18 5.51 -8.24
N LEU A 355 -18.77 6.35 -9.19
CA LEU A 355 -18.59 5.99 -10.60
C LEU A 355 -17.13 5.65 -10.97
N LEU A 356 -16.15 6.31 -10.36
CA LEU A 356 -14.72 6.07 -10.60
C LEU A 356 -14.10 5.17 -9.52
N GLY A 357 -14.77 4.99 -8.39
CA GLY A 357 -14.28 4.21 -7.25
C GLY A 357 -13.33 4.97 -6.32
N LEU A 358 -13.02 6.23 -6.61
CA LEU A 358 -12.10 7.07 -5.84
C LEU A 358 -12.41 8.55 -6.02
N TYR A 359 -11.81 9.39 -5.17
CA TYR A 359 -11.81 10.84 -5.31
C TYR A 359 -10.67 11.27 -6.22
N LEU A 360 -10.97 11.76 -7.42
CA LEU A 360 -9.96 12.09 -8.43
C LEU A 360 -9.70 13.60 -8.50
N SER A 361 -10.74 14.42 -8.57
CA SER A 361 -10.62 15.88 -8.73
C SER A 361 -10.11 16.58 -7.47
N ASP A 362 -10.58 16.14 -6.29
CA ASP A 362 -10.17 16.65 -4.98
C ASP A 362 -10.45 15.58 -3.92
N HIS A 363 -9.83 15.69 -2.74
CA HIS A 363 -10.11 14.81 -1.62
C HIS A 363 -10.93 15.56 -0.56
N PRO A 364 -12.00 14.95 0.01
CA PRO A 364 -12.82 15.61 1.02
C PRO A 364 -12.02 16.21 2.18
N LEU A 365 -10.94 15.51 2.58
CA LEU A 365 -10.06 15.94 3.68
C LEU A 365 -9.14 17.10 3.32
N ARG A 366 -8.94 17.43 2.03
CA ARG A 366 -8.00 18.50 1.65
C ARG A 366 -8.45 19.86 2.18
N ARG A 367 -9.76 20.13 2.16
CA ARG A 367 -10.33 21.39 2.64
C ARG A 367 -10.17 21.61 4.14
N ILE A 368 -10.14 20.51 4.91
CA ILE A 368 -10.04 20.52 6.38
C ILE A 368 -8.68 19.99 6.86
N SER A 369 -7.71 19.82 5.96
CA SER A 369 -6.41 19.22 6.27
C SER A 369 -5.62 19.99 7.33
N ALA A 370 -5.74 21.34 7.33
CA ALA A 370 -5.09 22.18 8.31
C ALA A 370 -5.67 22.02 9.73
N GLU A 371 -7.00 21.79 9.80
CA GLU A 371 -7.68 21.50 11.06
C GLU A 371 -7.35 20.10 11.55
N LEU A 372 -7.42 19.08 10.65
CA LEU A 372 -7.06 17.71 10.99
C LEU A 372 -5.61 17.59 11.44
N ALA A 373 -4.70 18.35 10.83
CA ALA A 373 -3.30 18.40 11.26
C ALA A 373 -3.10 18.92 12.70
N LYS A 374 -4.05 19.62 13.27
CA LYS A 374 -4.03 20.03 14.69
C LYS A 374 -4.60 18.94 15.61
N LEU A 375 -5.48 18.10 15.09
CA LEU A 375 -6.23 17.09 15.84
C LEU A 375 -5.55 15.72 15.86
N ALA A 376 -4.69 15.43 14.88
CA ALA A 376 -3.97 14.16 14.73
C ALA A 376 -2.46 14.39 14.81
N ASP A 377 -1.73 13.45 15.41
CA ASP A 377 -0.27 13.46 15.51
C ASP A 377 0.41 12.45 14.59
N THR A 378 -0.36 11.54 14.01
CA THR A 378 0.15 10.43 13.22
C THR A 378 -0.68 10.30 11.93
N GLN A 379 -0.01 10.17 10.79
CA GLN A 379 -0.63 9.93 9.50
C GLN A 379 -0.84 8.42 9.28
N ALA A 380 -1.78 8.06 8.41
CA ALA A 380 -2.10 6.66 8.13
C ALA A 380 -0.87 5.85 7.67
N VAL A 381 -0.04 6.43 6.80
CA VAL A 381 1.19 5.79 6.28
C VAL A 381 2.24 5.54 7.37
N GLU A 382 2.23 6.31 8.46
CA GLU A 382 3.18 6.17 9.57
C GLU A 382 2.82 5.03 10.54
N VAL A 383 1.57 4.54 10.50
CA VAL A 383 1.09 3.48 11.38
C VAL A 383 1.65 2.14 10.91
N THR A 384 2.82 1.81 11.43
CA THR A 384 3.56 0.59 11.11
C THR A 384 3.89 -0.20 12.38
N SER A 385 4.40 -1.42 12.24
CA SER A 385 4.84 -2.22 13.39
C SER A 385 5.97 -1.58 14.21
N THR A 386 6.66 -0.57 13.67
CA THR A 386 7.68 0.19 14.42
C THR A 386 7.08 1.04 15.55
N LEU A 387 5.78 1.34 15.46
CA LEU A 387 5.01 2.05 16.48
C LEU A 387 4.27 1.11 17.46
N GLN A 388 4.61 -0.18 17.48
CA GLN A 388 3.97 -1.14 18.38
C GLN A 388 3.87 -0.60 19.83
N ASP A 389 2.68 -0.73 20.43
CA ASP A 389 2.34 -0.26 21.78
C ASP A 389 2.45 1.27 21.99
N THR A 390 2.68 2.04 20.92
CA THR A 390 2.69 3.51 20.99
C THR A 390 1.26 4.04 20.93
N GLU A 391 0.95 5.02 21.78
CA GLU A 391 -0.29 5.78 21.70
C GLU A 391 -0.20 6.77 20.53
N VAL A 392 -1.22 6.76 19.67
CA VAL A 392 -1.32 7.60 18.48
C VAL A 392 -2.71 8.20 18.36
N ARG A 393 -2.77 9.34 17.68
CA ARG A 393 -4.03 9.94 17.27
C ARG A 393 -4.02 10.11 15.76
N VAL A 394 -4.91 9.37 15.08
CA VAL A 394 -5.08 9.40 13.63
C VAL A 394 -6.40 10.06 13.28
N ALA A 395 -6.45 10.77 12.16
CA ALA A 395 -7.68 11.37 11.65
C ALA A 395 -7.89 10.95 10.20
N GLY A 396 -9.12 10.62 9.83
CA GLY A 396 -9.41 10.18 8.48
C GLY A 396 -10.89 10.05 8.19
N LEU A 397 -11.18 9.84 6.91
CA LEU A 397 -12.51 9.52 6.39
C LEU A 397 -12.80 8.04 6.64
N VAL A 398 -13.95 7.72 7.20
CA VAL A 398 -14.40 6.34 7.36
C VAL A 398 -14.74 5.75 6.00
N ARG A 399 -13.93 4.82 5.52
CA ARG A 399 -14.11 4.16 4.22
C ARG A 399 -15.04 2.96 4.31
N GLU A 400 -14.80 2.11 5.29
CA GLU A 400 -15.53 0.87 5.49
C GLU A 400 -15.63 0.55 6.98
N VAL A 401 -16.74 -0.09 7.38
CA VAL A 401 -16.94 -0.58 8.74
C VAL A 401 -17.48 -2.00 8.70
N ARG A 402 -16.73 -2.94 9.24
CA ARG A 402 -17.11 -4.34 9.33
C ARG A 402 -17.42 -4.70 10.78
N ARG A 403 -18.65 -5.10 11.06
CA ARG A 403 -19.09 -5.55 12.38
C ARG A 403 -18.88 -7.05 12.54
N VAL A 404 -18.38 -7.45 13.71
CA VAL A 404 -18.12 -8.86 14.04
C VAL A 404 -18.66 -9.16 15.43
N VAL A 405 -19.28 -10.33 15.58
CA VAL A 405 -19.74 -10.81 16.88
C VAL A 405 -18.62 -11.61 17.55
N THR A 406 -18.21 -11.21 18.74
CA THR A 406 -17.19 -11.89 19.53
C THR A 406 -17.72 -13.24 20.07
N ARG A 407 -16.80 -14.11 20.52
CA ARG A 407 -17.18 -15.39 21.18
C ARG A 407 -18.08 -15.21 22.41
N LYS A 408 -18.13 -14.02 23.00
CA LYS A 408 -18.98 -13.67 24.15
C LYS A 408 -20.33 -13.06 23.73
N GLY A 409 -20.66 -13.04 22.44
CA GLY A 409 -21.90 -12.49 21.90
C GLY A 409 -21.95 -10.95 21.82
N GLN A 410 -20.84 -10.24 22.08
CA GLN A 410 -20.75 -8.79 22.00
C GLN A 410 -20.34 -8.37 20.59
N ILE A 411 -20.78 -7.20 20.13
CA ILE A 411 -20.44 -6.66 18.82
C ILE A 411 -19.17 -5.81 18.96
N MET A 412 -18.19 -6.06 18.10
CA MET A 412 -17.03 -5.21 17.85
C MET A 412 -16.98 -4.82 16.37
N ALA A 413 -16.16 -3.85 16.01
CA ALA A 413 -16.00 -3.46 14.61
C ALA A 413 -14.53 -3.28 14.23
N TYR A 414 -14.28 -3.46 12.95
CA TYR A 414 -13.09 -3.04 12.25
C TYR A 414 -13.51 -1.90 11.32
N ALA A 415 -12.82 -0.79 11.39
CA ALA A 415 -13.05 0.35 10.51
C ALA A 415 -11.77 0.67 9.76
N THR A 416 -11.86 0.98 8.48
CA THR A 416 -10.74 1.48 7.69
C THR A 416 -10.90 2.99 7.55
N LEU A 417 -9.92 3.74 8.04
CA LEU A 417 -9.84 5.18 7.88
C LEU A 417 -8.88 5.53 6.75
N GLU A 418 -9.26 6.46 5.91
CA GLU A 418 -8.45 6.99 4.80
C GLU A 418 -8.08 8.45 5.09
N ASP A 419 -6.78 8.77 5.01
CA ASP A 419 -6.30 10.15 5.04
C ASP A 419 -5.65 10.53 3.70
N LEU A 420 -4.97 11.67 3.61
CA LEU A 420 -4.30 12.11 2.38
C LEU A 420 -3.05 11.29 2.04
N THR A 421 -2.56 10.45 2.96
CA THR A 421 -1.31 9.68 2.82
C THR A 421 -1.56 8.19 2.59
N GLY A 422 -2.74 7.69 2.95
CA GLY A 422 -3.08 6.28 2.82
C GLY A 422 -4.28 5.87 3.68
N SER A 423 -4.33 4.61 4.05
CA SER A 423 -5.39 4.07 4.91
C SER A 423 -4.81 3.29 6.09
N VAL A 424 -5.52 3.33 7.20
CA VAL A 424 -5.18 2.64 8.45
C VAL A 424 -6.40 1.90 8.99
N ASP A 425 -6.19 0.67 9.45
CA ASP A 425 -7.24 -0.11 10.10
C ASP A 425 -7.34 0.25 11.58
N VAL A 426 -8.59 0.41 12.03
CA VAL A 426 -8.94 0.73 13.42
C VAL A 426 -9.76 -0.41 14.00
N VAL A 427 -9.35 -0.92 15.13
CA VAL A 427 -10.06 -1.97 15.88
C VAL A 427 -10.87 -1.33 17.00
N LEU A 428 -12.18 -1.53 16.96
CA LEU A 428 -13.15 -1.01 17.92
C LEU A 428 -13.66 -2.17 18.77
N PHE A 429 -13.06 -2.37 19.94
CA PHE A 429 -13.56 -3.36 20.89
C PHE A 429 -14.97 -3.02 21.40
N PRO A 430 -15.75 -4.01 21.91
CA PRO A 430 -17.17 -3.84 22.17
C PRO A 430 -17.53 -2.59 22.98
N ARG A 431 -16.75 -2.28 24.02
CA ARG A 431 -16.99 -1.12 24.89
C ARG A 431 -16.88 0.20 24.12
N VAL A 432 -15.82 0.34 23.31
CA VAL A 432 -15.58 1.56 22.52
C VAL A 432 -16.59 1.64 21.38
N PHE A 433 -16.85 0.51 20.71
CA PHE A 433 -17.81 0.48 19.61
C PHE A 433 -19.23 0.87 20.04
N GLU A 434 -19.69 0.40 21.21
CA GLU A 434 -21.00 0.75 21.73
C GLU A 434 -21.15 2.27 21.93
N GLN A 435 -20.09 2.94 22.40
CA GLN A 435 -20.07 4.37 22.65
C GLN A 435 -19.94 5.20 21.36
N THR A 436 -19.25 4.68 20.35
CA THR A 436 -18.83 5.43 19.16
C THR A 436 -19.49 4.96 17.87
N ARG A 437 -20.42 4.01 17.91
CA ARG A 437 -21.01 3.36 16.73
C ARG A 437 -21.63 4.33 15.71
N LEU A 438 -22.12 5.49 16.16
CA LEU A 438 -22.72 6.52 15.30
C LEU A 438 -21.68 7.40 14.60
N LEU A 439 -20.43 7.36 15.06
CA LEU A 439 -19.33 8.09 14.43
C LEU A 439 -18.77 7.31 13.24
N PHE A 440 -18.80 5.97 13.31
CA PHE A 440 -18.26 5.09 12.29
C PHE A 440 -19.32 4.72 11.25
N GLU A 441 -19.65 5.70 10.41
CA GLU A 441 -20.46 5.52 9.21
C GLU A 441 -19.63 5.95 7.99
N PRO A 442 -19.81 5.33 6.82
CA PRO A 442 -19.08 5.71 5.60
C PRO A 442 -19.17 7.22 5.35
N ASP A 443 -18.08 7.78 4.88
CA ASP A 443 -17.92 9.21 4.52
C ASP A 443 -17.93 10.19 5.70
N LYS A 444 -18.00 9.74 6.95
CA LYS A 444 -17.74 10.61 8.12
C LYS A 444 -16.26 10.76 8.37
N VAL A 445 -15.84 11.96 8.78
CA VAL A 445 -14.47 12.24 9.19
C VAL A 445 -14.36 12.11 10.70
N VAL A 446 -13.49 11.21 11.14
CA VAL A 446 -13.30 10.90 12.56
C VAL A 446 -11.85 11.10 12.97
N VAL A 447 -11.67 11.42 14.24
CA VAL A 447 -10.39 11.42 14.93
C VAL A 447 -10.40 10.26 15.92
N VAL A 448 -9.42 9.39 15.86
CA VAL A 448 -9.30 8.20 16.71
C VAL A 448 -8.03 8.26 17.51
N GLN A 449 -8.14 8.14 18.82
CA GLN A 449 -7.03 7.96 19.75
C GLN A 449 -6.96 6.49 20.15
N GLY A 450 -5.78 5.91 20.12
CA GLY A 450 -5.59 4.51 20.48
C GLY A 450 -4.14 4.07 20.43
N LYS A 451 -3.91 2.77 20.58
CA LYS A 451 -2.57 2.17 20.56
C LYS A 451 -2.35 1.39 19.28
N VAL A 452 -1.16 1.47 18.76
CA VAL A 452 -0.76 0.68 17.61
C VAL A 452 -0.52 -0.77 18.03
N ASP A 453 -1.20 -1.70 17.36
CA ASP A 453 -1.00 -3.15 17.54
C ASP A 453 -0.77 -3.82 16.19
N ALA A 454 0.43 -4.37 16.01
CA ALA A 454 0.80 -5.10 14.81
C ALA A 454 0.07 -6.46 14.68
N ARG A 455 -0.51 -6.98 15.76
CA ARG A 455 -1.21 -8.27 15.81
C ARG A 455 -2.72 -8.13 15.58
N ALA A 456 -3.30 -6.98 15.88
CA ALA A 456 -4.74 -6.77 15.81
C ALA A 456 -5.26 -6.64 14.36
N GLY A 457 -4.40 -6.32 13.38
CA GLY A 457 -4.72 -6.22 11.97
C GLY A 457 -4.78 -7.56 11.21
N SER A 458 -4.32 -8.65 11.81
CA SER A 458 -4.14 -9.95 11.13
C SER A 458 -5.43 -10.70 10.75
N THR A 459 -6.60 -10.20 11.11
CA THR A 459 -7.88 -10.87 10.82
C THR A 459 -8.52 -10.45 9.50
N ARG A 460 -7.80 -9.70 8.62
CA ARG A 460 -8.39 -9.21 7.40
C ARG A 460 -7.55 -9.28 6.16
N ALA A 461 -7.23 -10.46 5.74
CA ALA A 461 -6.90 -10.69 4.34
C ALA A 461 -7.84 -11.74 3.74
N THR A 462 -9.15 -11.57 3.88
CA THR A 462 -10.12 -12.25 3.02
C THR A 462 -10.52 -11.37 1.83
N GLY A 463 -9.55 -10.63 1.30
CA GLY A 463 -9.46 -10.23 -0.07
C GLY A 463 -8.33 -11.02 -0.68
N ALA A 464 -8.37 -12.35 -0.54
CA ALA A 464 -7.44 -13.24 -1.19
C ALA A 464 -7.51 -12.98 -2.69
N ILE A 465 -6.50 -12.30 -3.22
CA ILE A 465 -6.15 -12.47 -4.61
C ILE A 465 -5.57 -13.87 -4.65
N ALA A 466 -6.44 -14.86 -4.89
CA ALA A 466 -5.98 -16.17 -5.26
C ALA A 466 -5.01 -15.98 -6.41
N SER A 467 -3.74 -16.28 -6.19
CA SER A 467 -2.82 -16.45 -7.30
C SER A 467 -3.47 -17.49 -8.22
N PRO A 468 -3.62 -17.23 -9.51
CA PRO A 468 -4.22 -18.22 -10.42
C PRO A 468 -3.41 -19.51 -10.49
N VAL A 469 -2.29 -19.62 -9.76
CA VAL A 469 -1.34 -20.76 -9.79
C VAL A 469 -1.33 -21.56 -8.48
N ASP A 470 -1.79 -20.99 -7.34
CA ASP A 470 -1.83 -21.75 -6.09
C ASP A 470 -2.86 -21.15 -5.11
N PRO A 471 -4.07 -21.73 -4.98
CA PRO A 471 -5.14 -21.23 -4.12
C PRO A 471 -4.92 -21.45 -2.62
N GLU A 472 -3.84 -22.14 -2.21
CA GLU A 472 -3.57 -22.45 -0.79
C GLU A 472 -2.63 -21.47 -0.09
N ILE A 473 -2.12 -20.41 -0.76
CA ILE A 473 -1.28 -19.40 -0.13
C ILE A 473 -2.13 -18.22 0.32
N GLU A 474 -2.85 -18.40 1.41
CA GLU A 474 -3.38 -17.29 2.20
C GLU A 474 -2.22 -16.67 3.00
N THR A 475 -1.62 -15.60 2.49
CA THR A 475 -0.65 -14.80 3.25
C THR A 475 -1.41 -13.86 4.16
N GLU A 476 -1.40 -14.13 5.46
CA GLU A 476 -1.84 -13.18 6.49
C GLU A 476 -0.97 -11.92 6.40
N VAL A 477 -1.59 -10.80 6.09
CA VAL A 477 -0.95 -9.49 6.07
C VAL A 477 -0.99 -8.95 7.51
N GLU A 478 0.13 -8.96 8.21
CA GLU A 478 0.29 -8.20 9.45
C GLU A 478 0.40 -6.69 9.12
N THR A 479 -0.73 -6.05 8.88
CA THR A 479 -0.81 -4.59 8.90
C THR A 479 -0.97 -4.15 10.35
N ALA A 480 -0.16 -3.18 10.76
CA ALA A 480 -0.37 -2.55 12.05
C ALA A 480 -1.73 -1.82 12.04
N SER A 481 -2.50 -1.97 13.10
CA SER A 481 -3.79 -1.31 13.26
C SER A 481 -3.79 -0.47 14.53
N VAL A 482 -4.70 0.49 14.60
CA VAL A 482 -4.93 1.29 15.80
C VAL A 482 -6.06 0.64 16.60
N VAL A 483 -5.75 0.18 17.79
CA VAL A 483 -6.75 -0.26 18.77
C VAL A 483 -7.34 0.98 19.42
N ALA A 484 -8.55 1.35 19.04
CA ALA A 484 -9.21 2.56 19.51
C ALA A 484 -9.51 2.52 21.02
N GLU A 485 -9.18 3.59 21.69
CA GLU A 485 -9.55 3.88 23.09
C GLU A 485 -10.63 4.94 23.17
N ALA A 486 -10.61 5.93 22.23
CA ALA A 486 -11.61 6.98 22.08
C ALA A 486 -11.72 7.41 20.62
N ALA A 487 -12.87 7.98 20.23
CA ALA A 487 -13.06 8.58 18.91
C ALA A 487 -14.07 9.73 18.97
N TRP A 488 -13.90 10.70 18.08
CA TRP A 488 -14.73 11.91 17.92
C TRP A 488 -14.98 12.20 16.45
N LEU A 489 -16.00 12.97 16.14
CA LEU A 489 -16.05 13.68 14.85
C LEU A 489 -14.96 14.78 14.85
N TRP A 490 -14.43 15.10 13.69
CA TRP A 490 -13.37 16.10 13.56
C TRP A 490 -13.79 17.52 14.00
N ASP A 491 -15.10 17.83 13.93
CA ASP A 491 -15.72 19.09 14.29
C ASP A 491 -16.36 19.07 15.70
N ASP A 492 -16.18 17.98 16.45
CA ASP A 492 -16.70 17.84 17.80
C ASP A 492 -15.91 18.76 18.77
N PRO A 493 -16.60 19.64 19.53
CA PRO A 493 -15.94 20.50 20.53
C PRO A 493 -15.11 19.74 21.60
N GLU A 494 -15.43 18.47 21.85
CA GLU A 494 -14.66 17.63 22.78
C GLU A 494 -13.37 17.10 22.16
N CYS A 495 -13.22 17.18 20.85
CA CYS A 495 -12.00 16.80 20.14
C CYS A 495 -10.95 17.92 20.25
N VAL A 496 -10.25 17.99 21.37
CA VAL A 496 -9.22 19.02 21.58
C VAL A 496 -7.96 18.75 20.74
N PRO A 497 -7.27 19.81 20.27
CA PRO A 497 -6.00 19.68 19.57
C PRO A 497 -4.96 18.88 20.35
N VAL A 498 -4.13 18.13 19.64
CA VAL A 498 -3.01 17.40 20.24
C VAL A 498 -1.94 18.39 20.67
N SER A 499 -1.57 18.37 21.94
CA SER A 499 -0.38 19.08 22.40
C SER A 499 0.86 18.38 21.82
N ARG A 500 1.34 18.85 20.68
CA ARG A 500 2.59 18.36 20.11
C ARG A 500 3.73 18.91 20.96
N ARG A 501 4.36 18.06 21.78
CA ARG A 501 5.65 18.37 22.38
C ARG A 501 6.73 17.97 21.39
N GLN A 502 7.65 18.88 21.16
CA GLN A 502 8.84 18.62 20.37
C GLN A 502 10.04 18.53 21.31
N LEU A 503 11.02 17.74 20.92
CA LEU A 503 12.31 17.69 21.57
C LEU A 503 13.29 18.48 20.70
N VAL A 504 13.83 19.54 21.27
CA VAL A 504 14.81 20.39 20.58
C VAL A 504 16.20 19.87 20.92
N HIS A 505 16.79 19.13 20.00
CA HIS A 505 18.19 18.69 20.16
C HIS A 505 19.13 19.79 19.72
N VAL A 506 20.04 20.21 20.62
CA VAL A 506 21.06 21.23 20.35
C VAL A 506 22.44 20.61 20.48
N ARG A 507 23.23 20.63 19.42
CA ARG A 507 24.59 20.08 19.41
C ARG A 507 25.63 21.16 19.66
N LEU A 508 26.30 21.10 20.84
CA LEU A 508 27.27 22.06 21.29
C LEU A 508 28.70 21.51 21.24
N PRO A 509 29.70 22.32 20.88
CA PRO A 509 31.09 21.99 21.13
C PRO A 509 31.37 22.00 22.64
N GLY A 510 32.09 21.00 23.14
CA GLY A 510 32.45 20.94 24.56
C GLY A 510 33.58 21.91 24.91
N GLY A 511 33.54 22.42 26.14
CA GLY A 511 34.62 23.22 26.71
C GLY A 511 34.43 24.74 26.71
N ASP A 512 33.30 25.24 26.18
CA ASP A 512 33.01 26.67 26.19
C ASP A 512 31.85 26.99 27.16
N SER A 513 32.21 27.46 28.36
CA SER A 513 31.22 27.89 29.37
C SER A 513 30.44 29.13 28.97
N GLY A 514 31.04 30.02 28.16
CA GLY A 514 30.39 31.24 27.69
C GLY A 514 29.27 30.95 26.68
N LEU A 515 29.44 29.91 25.86
CA LEU A 515 28.41 29.45 24.90
C LEU A 515 27.20 28.88 25.64
N ALA A 516 27.41 28.19 26.76
CA ALA A 516 26.32 27.64 27.56
C ALA A 516 25.45 28.75 28.18
N GLU A 517 26.07 29.84 28.74
CA GLU A 517 25.35 30.98 29.29
C GLU A 517 24.57 31.74 28.19
N GLN A 518 25.14 31.89 27.02
CA GLN A 518 24.47 32.54 25.89
C GLN A 518 23.30 31.69 25.38
N LEU A 519 23.46 30.36 25.32
CA LEU A 519 22.36 29.47 24.96
C LEU A 519 21.21 29.53 25.97
N GLU A 520 21.53 29.60 27.28
CA GLU A 520 20.52 29.77 28.32
C GLU A 520 19.69 31.03 28.09
N ALA A 521 20.35 32.14 27.74
CA ALA A 521 19.67 33.40 27.42
C ALA A 521 18.80 33.30 26.15
N VAL A 522 19.21 32.54 25.15
CA VAL A 522 18.39 32.25 23.93
C VAL A 522 17.17 31.45 24.32
N LEU A 523 17.33 30.32 25.04
CA LEU A 523 16.22 29.46 25.44
C LEU A 523 15.18 30.20 26.29
N ALA A 524 15.65 31.09 27.20
CA ALA A 524 14.76 31.90 28.04
C ALA A 524 13.94 32.94 27.26
N ARG A 525 14.35 33.34 26.06
CA ARG A 525 13.59 34.25 25.19
C ARG A 525 12.45 33.59 24.42
N HIS A 526 12.49 32.28 24.33
CA HIS A 526 11.48 31.51 23.58
C HIS A 526 10.71 30.53 24.50
N PRO A 527 9.99 31.01 25.53
CA PRO A 527 9.27 30.10 26.43
C PRO A 527 8.14 29.35 25.72
N GLY A 528 7.99 28.08 26.03
CA GLY A 528 6.99 27.21 25.41
C GLY A 528 6.76 25.91 26.16
N ALA A 529 6.38 24.86 25.48
CA ALA A 529 6.07 23.55 26.06
C ALA A 529 7.02 22.43 25.59
N ASP A 530 7.95 22.74 24.69
CA ASP A 530 8.85 21.77 24.09
C ASP A 530 10.12 21.59 24.93
N ASP A 531 10.56 20.34 25.05
CA ASP A 531 11.72 19.97 25.88
C ASP A 531 13.03 20.16 25.10
N VAL A 532 14.13 20.43 25.81
CA VAL A 532 15.45 20.67 25.22
C VAL A 532 16.43 19.57 25.63
N VAL A 533 17.16 19.02 24.66
CA VAL A 533 18.23 18.05 24.84
C VAL A 533 19.53 18.59 24.28
N LEU A 534 20.56 18.65 25.11
CA LEU A 534 21.89 19.12 24.73
C LEU A 534 22.80 17.94 24.40
N HIS A 535 23.42 17.97 23.24
CA HIS A 535 24.44 17.04 22.78
C HIS A 535 25.82 17.73 22.86
N VAL A 536 26.53 17.53 23.97
CA VAL A 536 27.83 18.17 24.21
C VAL A 536 28.94 17.28 23.71
N VAL A 537 29.70 17.73 22.72
CA VAL A 537 30.81 17.00 22.12
C VAL A 537 32.13 17.36 22.79
N VAL A 538 32.70 16.42 23.55
CA VAL A 538 34.00 16.60 24.22
C VAL A 538 35.02 15.61 23.61
N GLY A 539 35.91 16.12 22.76
CA GLY A 539 36.86 15.31 22.01
C GLY A 539 36.13 14.35 21.07
N SER A 540 36.26 13.01 21.25
CA SER A 540 35.58 11.98 20.48
C SER A 540 34.30 11.43 21.14
N ARG A 541 33.90 11.99 22.28
CA ARG A 541 32.73 11.53 23.03
C ARG A 541 31.62 12.58 22.95
N GLU A 542 30.39 12.09 22.81
CA GLU A 542 29.18 12.88 22.87
C GLU A 542 28.45 12.56 24.19
N VAL A 543 28.14 13.59 24.95
CA VAL A 543 27.40 13.51 26.21
C VAL A 543 26.03 14.13 25.98
N VAL A 544 24.97 13.36 26.22
CA VAL A 544 23.58 13.80 26.06
C VAL A 544 23.05 14.23 27.43
N VAL A 545 22.54 15.45 27.52
CA VAL A 545 22.02 16.05 28.76
C VAL A 545 20.60 16.56 28.50
N ASN A 546 19.63 16.11 29.27
CA ASN A 546 18.31 16.72 29.27
C ASN A 546 18.35 18.05 30.01
N ALA A 547 17.89 19.10 29.33
CA ALA A 547 17.83 20.45 29.92
C ALA A 547 16.45 20.68 30.56
N ASP A 548 16.06 19.84 31.52
CA ASP A 548 14.73 19.77 32.13
C ASP A 548 14.22 21.10 32.74
N ARG A 549 15.08 22.09 32.88
CA ARG A 549 14.73 23.44 33.37
C ARG A 549 14.21 24.37 32.28
N TYR A 550 14.39 24.02 31.01
CA TYR A 550 14.06 24.86 29.88
C TYR A 550 12.98 24.19 29.03
N HIS A 551 11.83 24.84 28.97
CA HIS A 551 10.75 24.49 28.07
C HIS A 551 10.60 25.63 27.07
N VAL A 552 10.73 25.32 25.78
CA VAL A 552 10.81 26.33 24.73
C VAL A 552 9.67 26.17 23.71
N LEU A 553 9.42 27.21 22.93
CA LEU A 553 8.59 27.12 21.73
C LEU A 553 9.49 26.77 20.53
N ALA A 554 9.51 25.52 20.17
CA ALA A 554 10.26 25.02 19.03
C ALA A 554 9.73 25.63 17.72
N GLY A 555 10.51 26.48 17.08
CA GLY A 555 10.11 27.16 15.86
C GLY A 555 11.30 27.73 15.09
N PRO A 556 11.07 28.22 13.85
CA PRO A 556 12.13 28.74 12.99
C PRO A 556 12.98 29.85 13.66
N ALA A 557 12.38 30.70 14.50
CA ALA A 557 13.07 31.78 15.18
C ALA A 557 14.07 31.23 16.20
N LEU A 558 13.67 30.27 17.05
CA LEU A 558 14.56 29.63 18.02
C LEU A 558 15.71 28.91 17.32
N ILE A 559 15.42 28.16 16.26
CA ILE A 559 16.42 27.42 15.48
C ILE A 559 17.45 28.37 14.90
N ALA A 560 17.00 29.47 14.27
CA ALA A 560 17.89 30.45 13.68
C ALA A 560 18.82 31.11 14.70
N GLU A 561 18.30 31.50 15.88
CA GLU A 561 19.12 32.09 16.94
C GLU A 561 20.14 31.10 17.54
N ILE A 562 19.76 29.81 17.70
CA ILE A 562 20.68 28.78 18.18
C ILE A 562 21.77 28.49 17.13
N ASP A 563 21.38 28.34 15.86
CA ASP A 563 22.33 28.05 14.78
C ASP A 563 23.29 29.23 14.55
N GLU A 564 22.83 30.48 14.67
CA GLU A 564 23.67 31.68 14.66
C GLU A 564 24.65 31.71 15.84
N LEU A 565 24.17 31.42 17.05
CA LEU A 565 24.99 31.35 18.25
C LEU A 565 26.11 30.32 18.15
N VAL A 566 25.80 29.14 17.60
CA VAL A 566 26.78 28.03 17.42
C VAL A 566 27.65 28.21 16.17
N GLY A 567 27.26 29.12 15.25
CA GLY A 567 27.98 29.41 14.01
C GLY A 567 27.86 28.33 12.94
N ARG A 568 26.91 27.41 13.09
CA ARG A 568 26.59 26.30 12.15
C ARG A 568 25.22 25.73 12.47
N PRO A 569 24.59 24.95 11.55
CA PRO A 569 23.40 24.18 11.87
C PRO A 569 23.67 23.23 13.04
N ALA A 570 23.08 23.48 14.17
CA ALA A 570 23.31 22.77 15.42
C ALA A 570 22.02 22.21 16.02
N THR A 571 20.85 22.56 15.43
CA THR A 571 19.53 22.27 15.99
C THR A 571 18.83 21.20 15.17
N ARG A 572 18.23 20.21 15.85
CA ARG A 572 17.36 19.20 15.27
C ARG A 572 16.08 19.11 16.09
N LEU A 573 14.94 19.09 15.44
CA LEU A 573 13.65 18.84 16.07
C LEU A 573 13.29 17.36 15.98
N GLU A 574 12.80 16.80 17.07
CA GLU A 574 12.25 15.46 17.15
C GLU A 574 10.87 15.52 17.82
N MET A 575 9.87 14.87 17.23
CA MET A 575 8.53 14.78 17.79
C MET A 575 8.53 13.81 18.97
N VAL A 576 8.16 14.28 20.15
CA VAL A 576 7.97 13.42 21.32
C VAL A 576 6.61 12.75 21.21
N ARG A 577 6.62 11.44 21.01
CA ARG A 577 5.41 10.62 21.13
C ARG A 577 5.32 10.10 22.56
N PRO A 578 4.22 10.36 23.29
CA PRO A 578 4.09 9.85 24.65
C PRO A 578 4.12 8.31 24.64
N LYS A 579 5.08 7.72 25.35
CA LYS A 579 5.03 6.29 25.64
C LYS A 579 3.87 6.04 26.57
N ALA A 580 3.00 5.07 26.24
CA ALA A 580 1.92 4.64 27.11
C ALA A 580 2.47 4.31 28.50
N GLN A 581 2.01 5.04 29.52
CA GLN A 581 2.29 4.66 30.90
C GLN A 581 1.63 3.31 31.15
N SER A 582 2.42 2.28 31.40
CA SER A 582 1.92 0.98 31.87
C SER A 582 1.30 1.23 33.25
N ASN A 583 -0.02 1.31 33.31
CA ASN A 583 -0.74 1.23 34.57
C ASN A 583 -0.46 -0.15 35.18
N GLY A 584 0.55 -0.20 36.03
CA GLY A 584 0.91 -1.35 36.84
C GLY A 584 -0.17 -1.65 37.86
N ASN A 585 -1.24 -2.30 37.44
CA ASN A 585 -2.15 -3.02 38.32
C ASN A 585 -1.86 -4.51 38.16
N GLY A 586 -0.69 -4.90 38.65
CA GLY A 586 -0.24 -6.27 38.78
C GLY A 586 -1.01 -6.97 39.89
N ASN A 587 -2.16 -7.55 39.57
CA ASN A 587 -2.75 -8.57 40.41
C ASN A 587 -2.07 -9.91 40.08
N GLY A 588 -0.89 -10.11 40.68
CA GLY A 588 -0.18 -11.38 40.71
C GLY A 588 -0.98 -12.44 41.42
N ARG A 589 -1.72 -13.27 40.70
CA ARG A 589 -2.11 -14.60 41.16
C ARG A 589 -1.13 -15.60 40.53
N GLY A 590 -0.11 -15.96 41.36
CA GLY A 590 0.77 -17.08 41.12
C GLY A 590 -0.03 -18.37 40.99
N TYR A 591 0.08 -19.02 39.83
CA TYR A 591 -0.30 -20.43 39.71
C TYR A 591 0.94 -21.27 40.05
N GLU A 592 0.99 -21.71 41.32
CA GLU A 592 1.83 -22.84 41.70
C GLU A 592 1.32 -24.10 41.00
N ARG A 593 2.13 -24.63 40.09
CA ARG A 593 1.97 -25.99 39.57
C ARG A 593 2.56 -26.96 40.61
N GLY A 594 1.69 -27.52 41.41
CA GLY A 594 2.01 -28.69 42.23
C GLY A 594 2.39 -29.87 41.35
N ARG A 595 3.63 -30.36 41.54
CA ARG A 595 4.03 -31.70 41.15
C ARG A 595 3.34 -32.68 42.08
N ARG A 596 2.58 -33.61 41.52
CA ARG A 596 2.30 -34.92 42.15
C ARG A 596 2.08 -35.98 41.07
N GLY A 597 2.82 -37.07 41.21
CA GLY A 597 2.54 -38.41 40.72
C GLY A 597 3.09 -38.76 39.38
#